data_995d8ba7755c453aae29bde33db26b53
#
_entry.id   995d8ba7755c453aae29bde33db26b53
#
_cell.length_a   1.000
_cell.length_b   1.000
_cell.length_c   1.000
_cell.angle_alpha   90.00
_cell.angle_beta   90.00
_cell.angle_gamma   90.00
#
_symmetry.space_group_name_H-M   'P 1'
#
loop_
_entity.id
_entity.type
_entity.pdbx_description
1 polymer ?
#
loop_
_entity_poly.entity_id
_entity_poly.type
_entity_poly.pdbx_seq_one_letter_code
_entity_poly.pdbx_strand_id
1 'polypeptide(L)'
;MVLLSSSWPRPPLPLRAFRSHLSSVRAAERTSQLPPSPYKKRHALLTFGYCGTNYWGLQSQTALGDPERPTVSDIIRRALLETGGIAESNLAPLSRTKWTLASRTDKGVHAVGAAASLKLETLDDEIVLGEAPSANEAVPWHLAPAAVERINALLPADIRVFGATRVRKSFHARMLASSRSYEYLLPKAAIGSCAVSEFDALLRTFEGTHRMHNFASGLRQPPQEWSAGGESWTLALDPASRHPQAWRSVLRCRVVRELRLGGTEYLLVSIRGLSFVLHQIRHMIGAAIAVANGVFPADTLPIALSTPLQVDVSPLAPGCGLLLDRVDWFDMLHGVDEAETSAHAAKLRADFKEEVLLPHIDSLYSTGHVMEQWRDGLLEGRFTTHYADGDLDRLRRMSVRWEDHREELVAARRQRRDEARASREAEEAAAAAGADAPTAGDAAAAEAAADAEGAASAAAPPAKPKEPPLAARGGRPGDKKSQRPPRGTLPSGLQVRLLVHFDLVPGPEAFAILCHLEEGVSSGELLPAQTADYYLEAAERFRAAQ
;
A
#
# COMPACT_ATOMS: atom_id res chain seq x y z
N MET A 1 -27.33 -12.13 -9.27
CA MET A 1 -26.80 -10.89 -9.88
C MET A 1 -27.99 -9.99 -10.18
N VAL A 2 -28.48 -9.27 -9.16
CA VAL A 2 -29.60 -8.33 -9.29
C VAL A 2 -28.99 -6.94 -9.38
N LEU A 3 -29.05 -6.37 -10.58
CA LEU A 3 -28.71 -4.97 -10.83
C LEU A 3 -29.84 -4.11 -10.25
N LEU A 4 -29.61 -3.57 -9.04
CA LEU A 4 -30.44 -2.50 -8.52
C LEU A 4 -30.17 -1.25 -9.35
N SER A 5 -31.09 -0.92 -10.24
CA SER A 5 -31.15 0.35 -10.95
C SER A 5 -31.56 1.44 -9.95
N SER A 6 -30.57 2.02 -9.25
CA SER A 6 -30.82 3.23 -8.48
C SER A 6 -31.05 4.38 -9.45
N SER A 7 -32.22 4.99 -9.38
CA SER A 7 -32.67 6.12 -10.20
C SER A 7 -32.05 7.47 -9.78
N TRP A 8 -30.72 7.51 -9.67
CA TRP A 8 -30.03 8.78 -9.66
C TRP A 8 -29.85 9.21 -11.13
N PRO A 9 -30.23 10.44 -11.51
CA PRO A 9 -30.03 10.92 -12.85
C PRO A 9 -28.53 10.86 -13.18
N ARG A 10 -28.14 10.06 -14.16
CA ARG A 10 -26.80 10.09 -14.72
C ARG A 10 -26.60 11.50 -15.26
N PRO A 11 -25.56 12.25 -14.85
CA PRO A 11 -25.27 13.52 -15.50
C PRO A 11 -25.04 13.22 -16.98
N PRO A 12 -25.69 13.96 -17.90
CA PRO A 12 -25.45 13.80 -19.33
C PRO A 12 -24.00 14.23 -19.61
N LEU A 13 -23.14 13.24 -19.85
CA LEU A 13 -21.81 13.51 -20.39
C LEU A 13 -22.01 14.02 -21.83
N PRO A 14 -21.60 15.24 -22.16
CA PRO A 14 -21.70 15.73 -23.53
C PRO A 14 -20.64 15.07 -24.42
N LEU A 15 -20.91 13.83 -24.84
CA LEU A 15 -20.05 13.07 -25.77
C LEU A 15 -19.92 13.71 -27.17
N ARG A 16 -20.71 14.72 -27.49
CA ARG A 16 -20.68 15.37 -28.84
C ARG A 16 -19.60 16.43 -29.00
N ALA A 17 -19.11 17.04 -27.94
CA ALA A 17 -18.09 18.11 -28.06
C ALA A 17 -16.67 17.57 -28.34
N PHE A 18 -16.41 16.29 -28.10
CA PHE A 18 -15.05 15.73 -28.21
C PHE A 18 -14.61 15.44 -29.66
N ARG A 19 -15.54 15.22 -30.59
CA ARG A 19 -15.19 14.95 -32.01
C ARG A 19 -14.91 16.19 -32.83
N SER A 20 -15.46 17.34 -32.47
CA SER A 20 -15.27 18.59 -33.25
C SER A 20 -13.97 19.32 -32.90
N HIS A 21 -13.39 19.12 -31.71
CA HIS A 21 -12.14 19.80 -31.32
C HIS A 21 -10.87 19.13 -31.87
N LEU A 22 -10.91 17.84 -32.16
CA LEU A 22 -9.76 17.09 -32.69
C LEU A 22 -9.51 17.35 -34.20
N SER A 23 -10.49 17.89 -34.93
CA SER A 23 -10.34 18.16 -36.35
C SER A 23 -9.83 19.56 -36.70
N SER A 24 -9.87 20.51 -35.76
CA SER A 24 -9.42 21.90 -36.03
C SER A 24 -7.95 22.19 -35.71
N VAL A 25 -7.24 21.27 -35.03
CA VAL A 25 -5.85 21.50 -34.58
C VAL A 25 -4.80 20.99 -35.58
N ARG A 26 -5.20 20.37 -36.70
CA ARG A 26 -4.25 19.82 -37.70
C ARG A 26 -3.72 20.81 -38.73
N ALA A 27 -4.00 22.10 -38.64
CA ALA A 27 -3.62 23.07 -39.66
C ALA A 27 -2.96 24.33 -39.10
N ALA A 28 -1.90 24.22 -38.32
CA ALA A 28 -0.99 25.35 -38.05
C ALA A 28 0.42 24.88 -37.69
N GLU A 29 1.11 24.31 -38.66
CA GLU A 29 2.58 24.35 -38.64
C GLU A 29 3.01 25.75 -39.08
N ARG A 30 3.28 26.60 -38.11
CA ARG A 30 4.17 27.76 -38.26
C ARG A 30 4.94 27.95 -36.97
N THR A 31 6.25 27.78 -37.04
CA THR A 31 7.26 28.18 -36.08
C THR A 31 7.12 29.67 -35.76
N SER A 32 6.28 30.03 -34.81
CA SER A 32 6.34 31.27 -34.09
C SER A 32 6.61 30.94 -32.62
N GLN A 33 7.62 31.57 -32.04
CA GLN A 33 7.89 31.50 -30.61
C GLN A 33 6.62 31.97 -29.89
N LEU A 34 5.79 31.02 -29.46
CA LEU A 34 4.68 31.30 -28.58
C LEU A 34 5.28 31.91 -27.28
N PRO A 35 4.67 32.95 -26.72
CA PRO A 35 5.11 33.49 -25.44
C PRO A 35 5.21 32.35 -24.42
N PRO A 36 6.16 32.38 -23.50
CA PRO A 36 6.29 31.34 -22.50
C PRO A 36 4.97 31.17 -21.75
N SER A 37 4.52 29.93 -21.61
CA SER A 37 3.28 29.62 -20.91
C SER A 37 3.30 30.29 -19.51
N PRO A 38 2.26 31.02 -19.10
CA PRO A 38 2.19 31.63 -17.78
C PRO A 38 2.09 30.57 -16.68
N TYR A 39 1.76 29.32 -17.04
CA TYR A 39 1.66 28.21 -16.10
C TYR A 39 3.02 27.70 -15.67
N LYS A 40 3.21 27.53 -14.37
CA LYS A 40 4.41 26.95 -13.77
C LYS A 40 4.15 25.51 -13.31
N LYS A 41 5.04 24.58 -13.65
CA LYS A 41 4.97 23.19 -13.22
C LYS A 41 5.45 23.06 -11.78
N ARG A 42 4.57 22.61 -10.89
CA ARG A 42 4.83 22.41 -9.47
C ARG A 42 4.58 20.96 -9.06
N HIS A 43 5.41 20.42 -8.17
CA HIS A 43 5.14 19.12 -7.55
C HIS A 43 4.16 19.32 -6.40
N ALA A 44 3.02 18.64 -6.48
CA ALA A 44 1.90 18.78 -5.56
C ALA A 44 1.41 17.43 -5.05
N LEU A 45 0.86 17.45 -3.85
CA LEU A 45 -0.01 16.43 -3.30
C LEU A 45 -1.45 16.97 -3.36
N LEU A 46 -2.27 16.38 -4.19
CA LEU A 46 -3.70 16.68 -4.33
C LEU A 46 -4.47 15.80 -3.36
N THR A 47 -5.35 16.39 -2.55
CA THR A 47 -6.25 15.69 -1.63
C THR A 47 -7.69 15.80 -2.12
N PHE A 48 -8.45 14.69 -2.01
CA PHE A 48 -9.81 14.63 -2.54
C PHE A 48 -10.65 13.53 -1.88
N GLY A 49 -11.97 13.67 -2.00
CA GLY A 49 -12.97 12.69 -1.58
C GLY A 49 -13.90 12.29 -2.71
N TYR A 50 -14.59 11.17 -2.56
CA TYR A 50 -15.57 10.67 -3.52
C TYR A 50 -16.51 9.61 -2.94
N CYS A 51 -17.73 9.54 -3.50
CA CYS A 51 -18.62 8.40 -3.38
C CYS A 51 -18.29 7.41 -4.51
N GLY A 52 -17.79 6.22 -4.17
CA GLY A 52 -17.26 5.26 -5.15
C GLY A 52 -18.31 4.46 -5.92
N THR A 53 -19.60 4.59 -5.61
CA THR A 53 -20.70 3.75 -6.11
C THR A 53 -20.78 3.73 -7.63
N ASN A 54 -20.59 4.89 -8.28
CA ASN A 54 -20.73 5.06 -9.72
C ASN A 54 -19.44 4.81 -10.51
N TYR A 55 -18.34 4.46 -9.82
CA TYR A 55 -17.00 4.37 -10.43
C TYR A 55 -16.44 2.95 -10.38
N TRP A 56 -15.61 2.62 -11.37
CA TRP A 56 -14.87 1.36 -11.44
C TRP A 56 -13.59 1.39 -10.58
N GLY A 57 -13.68 2.00 -9.40
CA GLY A 57 -12.60 2.20 -8.46
C GLY A 57 -11.86 3.53 -8.67
N LEU A 58 -10.79 3.71 -7.90
CA LEU A 58 -10.02 4.95 -7.92
C LEU A 58 -9.05 5.03 -9.09
N GLN A 59 -8.34 3.95 -9.40
CA GLN A 59 -7.21 3.96 -10.33
C GLN A 59 -7.65 3.83 -11.78
N SER A 60 -7.16 4.71 -12.67
CA SER A 60 -7.33 4.60 -14.12
C SER A 60 -6.86 3.25 -14.65
N GLN A 61 -7.66 2.60 -15.46
CA GLN A 61 -7.35 1.31 -16.08
C GLN A 61 -6.55 1.48 -17.38
N THR A 62 -6.74 2.60 -18.06
CA THR A 62 -6.03 2.97 -19.28
C THR A 62 -5.43 4.36 -19.17
N ALA A 63 -4.48 4.73 -20.03
CA ALA A 63 -3.82 6.03 -19.98
C ALA A 63 -4.77 7.23 -20.21
N LEU A 64 -5.81 7.05 -21.01
CA LEU A 64 -6.79 8.08 -21.39
C LEU A 64 -8.13 7.95 -20.63
N GLY A 65 -8.28 6.91 -19.81
CA GLY A 65 -9.56 6.54 -19.21
C GLY A 65 -10.43 5.69 -20.13
N ASP A 66 -11.44 5.04 -19.55
CA ASP A 66 -12.46 4.27 -20.26
C ASP A 66 -13.82 4.93 -20.01
N PRO A 67 -14.48 5.50 -21.05
CA PRO A 67 -15.77 6.15 -20.89
C PRO A 67 -16.90 5.22 -20.40
N GLU A 68 -16.81 3.93 -20.71
CA GLU A 68 -17.80 2.93 -20.26
C GLU A 68 -17.56 2.49 -18.82
N ARG A 69 -16.31 2.64 -18.35
CA ARG A 69 -15.86 2.24 -17.01
C ARG A 69 -15.09 3.37 -16.34
N PRO A 70 -15.73 4.52 -16.09
CA PRO A 70 -15.05 5.69 -15.56
C PRO A 70 -14.49 5.39 -14.16
N THR A 71 -13.27 5.86 -13.89
CA THR A 71 -12.66 5.83 -12.58
C THR A 71 -12.60 7.25 -12.00
N VAL A 72 -12.49 7.35 -10.67
CA VAL A 72 -12.37 8.67 -10.01
C VAL A 72 -11.15 9.45 -10.54
N SER A 73 -10.01 8.77 -10.76
CA SER A 73 -8.82 9.41 -11.32
C SER A 73 -9.05 9.99 -12.71
N ASP A 74 -9.84 9.35 -13.55
CA ASP A 74 -10.12 9.84 -14.92
C ASP A 74 -10.93 11.12 -14.87
N ILE A 75 -11.92 11.20 -13.98
CA ILE A 75 -12.77 12.39 -13.82
C ILE A 75 -11.95 13.57 -13.28
N ILE A 76 -11.16 13.36 -12.21
CA ILE A 76 -10.31 14.43 -11.65
C ILE A 76 -9.30 14.93 -12.68
N ARG A 77 -8.61 14.02 -13.38
CA ARG A 77 -7.62 14.41 -14.40
C ARG A 77 -8.23 15.18 -15.55
N ARG A 78 -9.48 14.88 -15.93
CA ARG A 78 -10.22 15.66 -16.94
C ARG A 78 -10.53 17.06 -16.42
N ALA A 79 -11.02 17.22 -15.20
CA ALA A 79 -11.24 18.53 -14.60
C ALA A 79 -9.94 19.35 -14.50
N LEU A 80 -8.82 18.70 -14.14
CA LEU A 80 -7.50 19.36 -14.14
C LEU A 80 -7.03 19.77 -15.54
N LEU A 81 -7.35 19.01 -16.59
CA LEU A 81 -7.08 19.39 -17.98
C LEU A 81 -7.87 20.64 -18.37
N GLU A 82 -9.16 20.66 -18.09
CA GLU A 82 -10.07 21.77 -18.46
C GLU A 82 -9.74 23.07 -17.70
N THR A 83 -9.21 22.97 -16.47
CA THR A 83 -8.74 24.13 -15.68
C THR A 83 -7.30 24.55 -16.00
N GLY A 84 -6.59 23.85 -16.88
CA GLY A 84 -5.18 24.11 -17.18
C GLY A 84 -4.20 23.54 -16.16
N GLY A 85 -4.68 22.82 -15.15
CA GLY A 85 -3.83 22.15 -14.13
C GLY A 85 -3.00 21.00 -14.70
N ILE A 86 -3.36 20.46 -15.86
CA ILE A 86 -2.60 19.51 -16.66
C ILE A 86 -2.66 19.95 -18.12
N ALA A 87 -1.51 20.15 -18.77
CA ALA A 87 -1.50 20.42 -20.21
C ALA A 87 -1.96 19.19 -21.01
N GLU A 88 -2.62 19.38 -22.14
CA GLU A 88 -3.10 18.30 -23.01
C GLU A 88 -1.98 17.33 -23.41
N SER A 89 -0.80 17.88 -23.76
CA SER A 89 0.39 17.08 -24.07
C SER A 89 0.88 16.18 -22.94
N ASN A 90 0.46 16.45 -21.69
CA ASN A 90 0.85 15.72 -20.49
C ASN A 90 -0.24 14.76 -19.99
N LEU A 91 -1.43 14.74 -20.62
CA LEU A 91 -2.54 13.89 -20.20
C LEU A 91 -2.18 12.40 -20.29
N ALA A 92 -1.44 12.01 -21.30
CA ALA A 92 -0.95 10.65 -21.51
C ALA A 92 0.50 10.65 -22.03
N PRO A 93 1.34 9.68 -21.61
CA PRO A 93 1.09 8.69 -20.55
C PRO A 93 1.13 9.31 -19.13
N LEU A 94 0.57 8.62 -18.15
CA LEU A 94 0.50 9.06 -16.73
C LEU A 94 1.88 9.47 -16.14
N SER A 95 2.95 8.89 -16.64
CA SER A 95 4.33 9.21 -16.24
C SER A 95 4.73 10.66 -16.50
N ARG A 96 4.11 11.34 -17.48
CA ARG A 96 4.42 12.76 -17.78
C ARG A 96 3.99 13.70 -16.66
N THR A 97 2.84 13.44 -16.05
CA THR A 97 2.35 14.17 -14.87
C THR A 97 2.89 13.61 -13.57
N LYS A 98 3.59 12.47 -13.58
CA LYS A 98 3.97 11.71 -12.36
C LYS A 98 2.77 11.41 -11.45
N TRP A 99 1.61 11.15 -12.04
CA TRP A 99 0.41 10.82 -11.27
C TRP A 99 0.60 9.53 -10.50
N THR A 100 0.60 9.60 -9.16
CA THR A 100 0.69 8.44 -8.28
C THR A 100 -0.29 8.55 -7.12
N LEU A 101 -1.04 7.49 -6.89
CA LEU A 101 -2.04 7.41 -5.83
C LEU A 101 -1.43 6.88 -4.54
N ALA A 102 -1.79 7.46 -3.39
CA ALA A 102 -1.36 7.02 -2.06
C ALA A 102 -1.95 5.65 -1.67
N SER A 103 -3.18 5.39 -2.11
CA SER A 103 -3.90 4.14 -1.89
C SER A 103 -4.71 3.79 -3.12
N ARG A 104 -5.22 2.57 -3.18
CA ARG A 104 -6.22 2.13 -4.16
C ARG A 104 -7.48 1.75 -3.40
N THR A 105 -8.62 2.07 -3.98
CA THR A 105 -9.93 1.60 -3.50
C THR A 105 -10.61 0.82 -4.60
N ASP A 106 -11.35 -0.18 -4.21
CA ASP A 106 -12.10 -1.04 -5.11
C ASP A 106 -13.38 -0.34 -5.59
N LYS A 107 -14.06 -0.94 -6.57
CA LYS A 107 -15.38 -0.49 -7.02
C LYS A 107 -16.35 -0.42 -5.84
N GLY A 108 -17.06 0.70 -5.71
CA GLY A 108 -18.05 0.92 -4.67
C GLY A 108 -17.49 1.34 -3.31
N VAL A 109 -16.16 1.44 -3.16
CA VAL A 109 -15.51 1.93 -1.93
C VAL A 109 -15.33 3.44 -2.01
N HIS A 110 -15.60 4.13 -0.91
CA HIS A 110 -15.58 5.58 -0.79
C HIS A 110 -14.25 6.12 -0.24
N ALA A 111 -14.08 7.44 -0.26
CA ALA A 111 -12.96 8.09 0.39
C ALA A 111 -13.27 9.55 0.76
N VAL A 112 -12.70 9.99 1.89
CA VAL A 112 -12.53 11.41 2.25
C VAL A 112 -11.06 11.77 2.49
N GLY A 113 -10.16 10.79 2.41
CA GLY A 113 -8.71 10.96 2.61
C GLY A 113 -7.89 10.43 1.45
N ALA A 114 -8.43 10.44 0.23
CA ALA A 114 -7.65 10.04 -0.94
C ALA A 114 -6.65 11.13 -1.32
N ALA A 115 -5.46 10.69 -1.76
CA ALA A 115 -4.42 11.61 -2.19
C ALA A 115 -3.66 11.09 -3.41
N ALA A 116 -3.25 12.03 -4.27
CA ALA A 116 -2.41 11.76 -5.43
C ALA A 116 -1.26 12.77 -5.52
N SER A 117 -0.04 12.30 -5.76
CA SER A 117 1.04 13.21 -6.12
C SER A 117 1.12 13.37 -7.64
N LEU A 118 1.41 14.60 -8.08
CA LEU A 118 1.49 14.92 -9.48
C LEU A 118 2.38 16.15 -9.75
N LYS A 119 2.70 16.37 -11.02
CA LYS A 119 3.14 17.66 -11.52
C LYS A 119 1.89 18.46 -11.92
N LEU A 120 1.55 19.44 -11.12
CA LEU A 120 0.44 20.36 -11.35
C LEU A 120 0.94 21.61 -12.05
N GLU A 121 0.23 22.09 -13.05
CA GLU A 121 0.47 23.36 -13.72
C GLU A 121 -0.43 24.43 -13.08
N THR A 122 0.15 25.53 -12.59
CA THR A 122 -0.59 26.59 -11.89
C THR A 122 -0.07 27.97 -12.28
N LEU A 123 -0.94 28.95 -12.24
CA LEU A 123 -0.57 30.36 -12.25
C LEU A 123 -0.04 30.78 -10.85
N ASP A 124 0.63 31.91 -10.75
CA ASP A 124 1.16 32.40 -9.49
C ASP A 124 0.07 32.92 -8.55
N ASP A 125 -1.03 33.43 -9.07
CA ASP A 125 -2.21 33.89 -8.33
C ASP A 125 -3.14 32.75 -7.88
N GLU A 126 -2.91 31.54 -8.37
CA GLU A 126 -3.64 30.34 -7.95
C GLU A 126 -3.07 29.67 -6.70
N ILE A 127 -1.98 30.19 -6.17
CA ILE A 127 -1.33 29.65 -4.98
C ILE A 127 -1.26 30.68 -3.86
N VAL A 128 -1.37 30.18 -2.64
CA VAL A 128 -1.09 30.92 -1.41
C VAL A 128 0.25 30.43 -0.88
N LEU A 129 1.17 31.35 -0.64
CA LEU A 129 2.48 31.06 -0.08
C LEU A 129 2.40 31.04 1.44
N GLY A 130 3.01 30.05 2.08
CA GLY A 130 3.23 30.00 3.50
C GLY A 130 4.57 30.64 3.89
N GLU A 131 4.89 30.59 5.17
CA GLU A 131 6.19 31.03 5.68
C GLU A 131 7.26 29.98 5.43
N ALA A 132 8.45 30.40 5.03
CA ALA A 132 9.57 29.48 4.85
C ALA A 132 10.06 29.01 6.24
N PRO A 133 10.14 27.69 6.51
CA PRO A 133 10.57 27.18 7.81
C PRO A 133 12.03 27.57 8.15
N SER A 134 12.86 27.78 7.13
CA SER A 134 14.21 28.30 7.25
C SER A 134 14.69 28.94 5.95
N ALA A 135 15.78 29.73 6.01
CA ALA A 135 16.33 30.45 4.85
C ALA A 135 16.74 29.53 3.67
N ASN A 136 16.99 28.25 3.93
CA ASN A 136 17.44 27.27 2.94
C ASN A 136 16.31 26.29 2.52
N GLU A 137 15.13 26.41 3.10
CA GLU A 137 14.00 25.57 2.76
C GLU A 137 13.10 26.24 1.74
N ALA A 138 12.49 25.41 0.96
CA ALA A 138 11.63 25.91 -0.08
C ALA A 138 10.27 26.33 0.50
N VAL A 139 9.84 27.55 0.18
CA VAL A 139 8.56 28.12 0.63
C VAL A 139 7.42 27.14 0.39
N PRO A 140 6.67 26.75 1.42
CA PRO A 140 5.47 25.95 1.26
C PRO A 140 4.40 26.73 0.49
N TRP A 141 3.55 26.04 -0.22
CA TRP A 141 2.40 26.65 -0.88
C TRP A 141 1.23 25.67 -0.91
N HIS A 142 0.03 26.20 -1.01
CA HIS A 142 -1.19 25.46 -1.27
C HIS A 142 -2.04 26.16 -2.33
N LEU A 143 -2.96 25.42 -2.98
CA LEU A 143 -3.90 26.02 -3.91
C LEU A 143 -4.81 27.03 -3.19
N ALA A 144 -5.00 28.18 -3.81
CA ALA A 144 -5.95 29.17 -3.36
C ALA A 144 -7.39 28.62 -3.42
N PRO A 145 -8.28 28.98 -2.47
CA PRO A 145 -9.68 28.53 -2.46
C PRO A 145 -10.37 28.69 -3.82
N ALA A 146 -10.21 29.82 -4.49
CA ALA A 146 -10.82 30.07 -5.81
C ALA A 146 -10.33 29.08 -6.90
N ALA A 147 -9.07 28.62 -6.85
CA ALA A 147 -8.56 27.61 -7.77
C ALA A 147 -9.16 26.21 -7.46
N VAL A 148 -9.34 25.87 -6.18
CA VAL A 148 -10.04 24.65 -5.77
C VAL A 148 -11.50 24.66 -6.21
N GLU A 149 -12.20 25.80 -6.04
CA GLU A 149 -13.59 25.96 -6.45
C GLU A 149 -13.76 25.82 -7.97
N ARG A 150 -12.83 26.37 -8.79
CA ARG A 150 -12.85 26.20 -10.25
C ARG A 150 -12.71 24.73 -10.65
N ILE A 151 -11.85 23.97 -9.99
CA ILE A 151 -11.72 22.52 -10.24
C ILE A 151 -13.02 21.82 -9.85
N ASN A 152 -13.58 22.14 -8.69
CA ASN A 152 -14.79 21.52 -8.16
C ASN A 152 -16.04 21.86 -8.99
N ALA A 153 -16.08 23.01 -9.66
CA ALA A 153 -17.18 23.39 -10.57
C ALA A 153 -17.28 22.46 -11.80
N LEU A 154 -16.19 21.77 -12.17
CA LEU A 154 -16.15 20.79 -13.25
C LEU A 154 -16.33 19.35 -12.77
N LEU A 155 -16.35 19.12 -11.48
CA LEU A 155 -16.52 17.80 -10.89
C LEU A 155 -17.99 17.53 -10.57
N PRO A 156 -18.43 16.27 -10.70
CA PRO A 156 -19.77 15.87 -10.25
C PRO A 156 -19.87 15.98 -8.72
N ALA A 157 -21.10 16.05 -8.21
CA ALA A 157 -21.36 16.26 -6.79
C ALA A 157 -20.75 15.17 -5.87
N ASP A 158 -20.54 13.98 -6.40
CA ASP A 158 -19.98 12.82 -5.70
C ASP A 158 -18.44 12.74 -5.75
N ILE A 159 -17.74 13.76 -6.29
CA ILE A 159 -16.27 13.93 -6.21
C ILE A 159 -15.95 15.36 -5.78
N ARG A 160 -15.01 15.53 -4.85
CA ARG A 160 -14.51 16.84 -4.40
C ARG A 160 -13.01 16.83 -4.21
N VAL A 161 -12.34 17.80 -4.81
CA VAL A 161 -10.96 18.18 -4.50
C VAL A 161 -10.99 19.11 -3.29
N PHE A 162 -10.20 18.81 -2.28
CA PHE A 162 -10.10 19.63 -1.07
C PHE A 162 -8.99 20.67 -1.17
N GLY A 163 -7.88 20.29 -1.83
CA GLY A 163 -6.74 21.17 -2.02
C GLY A 163 -5.57 20.47 -2.68
N ALA A 164 -4.50 21.23 -2.90
CA ALA A 164 -3.20 20.70 -3.25
C ALA A 164 -2.11 21.49 -2.54
N THR A 165 -1.10 20.77 -2.03
CA THR A 165 0.02 21.36 -1.31
C THR A 165 1.33 21.01 -1.98
N ARG A 166 2.38 21.79 -1.69
CA ARG A 166 3.71 21.54 -2.20
C ARG A 166 4.30 20.25 -1.68
N VAL A 167 4.93 19.49 -2.57
CA VAL A 167 5.78 18.36 -2.19
C VAL A 167 7.12 18.41 -2.92
N ARG A 168 8.11 17.69 -2.41
CA ARG A 168 9.42 17.56 -3.06
C ARG A 168 9.32 16.88 -4.42
N LYS A 169 10.23 17.19 -5.34
CA LYS A 169 10.29 16.58 -6.68
C LYS A 169 10.40 15.05 -6.68
N SER A 170 11.00 14.50 -5.62
CA SER A 170 11.15 13.05 -5.41
C SER A 170 9.96 12.40 -4.71
N PHE A 171 8.96 13.18 -4.31
CA PHE A 171 7.79 12.67 -3.60
C PHE A 171 6.99 11.69 -4.46
N HIS A 172 6.66 10.55 -3.87
CA HIS A 172 5.84 9.52 -4.49
C HIS A 172 4.76 9.06 -3.50
N ALA A 173 3.51 9.44 -3.73
CA ALA A 173 2.43 9.25 -2.77
C ALA A 173 2.30 7.81 -2.25
N ARG A 174 2.46 6.79 -3.11
CA ARG A 174 2.35 5.40 -2.69
C ARG A 174 3.47 4.94 -1.76
N MET A 175 4.71 5.37 -2.06
CA MET A 175 5.92 4.88 -1.37
C MET A 175 6.14 5.58 -0.03
N LEU A 176 5.68 6.83 0.09
CA LEU A 176 5.87 7.66 1.28
C LEU A 176 4.66 7.64 2.23
N ALA A 177 3.60 6.94 1.88
CA ALA A 177 2.49 6.72 2.81
C ALA A 177 2.91 5.70 3.88
N SER A 178 2.98 6.12 5.14
CA SER A 178 3.37 5.32 6.30
C SER A 178 2.24 4.41 6.78
N SER A 179 1.03 4.93 6.85
CA SER A 179 -0.16 4.15 7.19
C SER A 179 -1.40 4.62 6.42
N ARG A 180 -2.46 3.81 6.47
CA ARG A 180 -3.78 4.15 5.93
C ARG A 180 -4.81 3.86 6.99
N SER A 181 -5.71 4.82 7.20
CA SER A 181 -6.85 4.69 8.08
C SER A 181 -8.12 4.60 7.26
N TYR A 182 -8.92 3.62 7.59
CA TYR A 182 -10.23 3.39 7.00
C TYR A 182 -11.29 3.43 8.08
N GLU A 183 -12.49 3.77 7.69
CA GLU A 183 -13.70 3.59 8.49
C GLU A 183 -14.63 2.63 7.78
N TYR A 184 -15.35 1.83 8.54
CA TYR A 184 -16.45 1.04 8.04
C TYR A 184 -17.72 1.42 8.81
N LEU A 185 -18.68 2.00 8.10
CA LEU A 185 -20.00 2.30 8.64
C LEU A 185 -20.85 1.03 8.57
N LEU A 186 -21.07 0.41 9.72
CA LEU A 186 -21.74 -0.87 9.84
C LEU A 186 -23.12 -0.68 10.49
N PRO A 187 -24.24 -1.00 9.84
CA PRO A 187 -25.54 -1.04 10.50
C PRO A 187 -25.48 -1.98 11.71
N LYS A 188 -25.89 -1.50 12.90
CA LYS A 188 -25.82 -2.27 14.15
C LYS A 188 -26.60 -3.58 14.06
N ALA A 189 -27.69 -3.60 13.30
CA ALA A 189 -28.46 -4.81 13.03
C ALA A 189 -27.66 -5.92 12.33
N ALA A 190 -26.52 -5.61 11.68
CA ALA A 190 -25.70 -6.60 11.00
C ALA A 190 -25.02 -7.59 11.95
N ILE A 191 -24.78 -7.20 13.22
CA ILE A 191 -24.18 -8.09 14.22
C ILE A 191 -25.20 -8.96 14.96
N GLY A 192 -26.48 -8.92 14.58
CA GLY A 192 -27.55 -9.72 15.18
C GLY A 192 -27.70 -9.45 16.67
N SER A 193 -27.70 -10.51 17.49
CA SER A 193 -27.81 -10.43 18.95
C SER A 193 -26.46 -10.28 19.66
N CYS A 194 -25.36 -10.24 18.94
CA CYS A 194 -24.01 -10.08 19.52
C CYS A 194 -23.89 -8.71 20.20
N ALA A 195 -23.35 -8.67 21.41
CA ALA A 195 -23.10 -7.40 22.09
C ALA A 195 -21.99 -6.60 21.37
N VAL A 196 -22.10 -5.27 21.39
CA VAL A 196 -21.11 -4.39 20.73
C VAL A 196 -19.69 -4.62 21.29
N SER A 197 -19.58 -4.88 22.59
CA SER A 197 -18.29 -5.21 23.24
C SER A 197 -17.71 -6.55 22.77
N GLU A 198 -18.53 -7.54 22.54
CA GLU A 198 -18.10 -8.83 21.98
C GLU A 198 -17.66 -8.68 20.54
N PHE A 199 -18.44 -7.95 19.74
CA PHE A 199 -18.06 -7.63 18.37
C PHE A 199 -16.75 -6.85 18.29
N ASP A 200 -16.54 -5.87 19.19
CA ASP A 200 -15.27 -5.14 19.27
C ASP A 200 -14.10 -6.09 19.62
N ALA A 201 -14.30 -7.05 20.50
CA ALA A 201 -13.29 -8.06 20.81
C ALA A 201 -12.94 -8.93 19.58
N LEU A 202 -13.92 -9.32 18.77
CA LEU A 202 -13.68 -10.04 17.51
C LEU A 202 -12.85 -9.20 16.54
N LEU A 203 -13.15 -7.91 16.40
CA LEU A 203 -12.38 -7.00 15.54
C LEU A 203 -10.94 -6.84 16.01
N ARG A 204 -10.70 -6.75 17.31
CA ARG A 204 -9.35 -6.63 17.90
C ARG A 204 -8.47 -7.85 17.64
N THR A 205 -9.03 -9.03 17.35
CA THR A 205 -8.27 -10.21 16.94
C THR A 205 -7.40 -9.96 15.71
N PHE A 206 -7.80 -9.01 14.85
CA PHE A 206 -7.03 -8.62 13.67
C PHE A 206 -5.88 -7.66 13.95
N GLU A 207 -5.82 -7.04 15.14
CA GLU A 207 -4.72 -6.14 15.51
C GLU A 207 -3.42 -6.95 15.69
N GLY A 208 -2.33 -6.38 15.19
CA GLY A 208 -1.04 -7.06 15.15
C GLY A 208 -0.55 -7.35 13.73
N THR A 209 0.45 -8.22 13.64
CA THR A 209 1.03 -8.65 12.36
C THR A 209 0.66 -10.10 12.08
N HIS A 210 -0.10 -10.30 11.02
CA HIS A 210 -0.71 -11.59 10.70
C HIS A 210 -0.54 -11.95 9.23
N ARG A 211 -0.70 -13.24 8.92
CA ARG A 211 -0.85 -13.76 7.56
C ARG A 211 -2.29 -13.52 7.08
N MET A 212 -2.47 -12.63 6.09
CA MET A 212 -3.78 -12.21 5.60
C MET A 212 -4.29 -12.99 4.37
N HIS A 213 -3.70 -14.16 4.07
CA HIS A 213 -4.10 -14.96 2.91
C HIS A 213 -5.55 -15.47 2.98
N ASN A 214 -6.07 -15.77 4.18
CA ASN A 214 -7.45 -16.15 4.40
C ASN A 214 -8.43 -14.96 4.41
N PHE A 215 -7.89 -13.74 4.49
CA PHE A 215 -8.64 -12.48 4.50
C PHE A 215 -8.29 -11.58 3.31
N ALA A 216 -7.96 -12.18 2.16
CA ALA A 216 -7.57 -11.42 0.99
C ALA A 216 -7.89 -12.18 -0.30
N SER A 217 -8.27 -11.44 -1.33
CA SER A 217 -8.45 -12.01 -2.66
C SER A 217 -7.11 -12.18 -3.38
N GLY A 218 -6.89 -13.33 -4.01
CA GLY A 218 -5.77 -13.55 -4.93
C GLY A 218 -4.39 -13.78 -4.29
N LEU A 219 -4.31 -14.03 -2.98
CA LEU A 219 -3.05 -14.37 -2.31
C LEU A 219 -2.80 -15.86 -2.16
N ARG A 220 -3.82 -16.68 -2.33
CA ARG A 220 -3.70 -18.13 -2.20
C ARG A 220 -2.88 -18.68 -3.35
N GLN A 221 -1.93 -19.54 -3.01
CA GLN A 221 -1.17 -20.32 -3.99
C GLN A 221 -1.99 -21.53 -4.46
N PRO A 222 -1.57 -22.23 -5.52
CA PRO A 222 -2.17 -23.51 -5.87
C PRO A 222 -2.25 -24.42 -4.64
N PRO A 223 -3.38 -25.08 -4.38
CA PRO A 223 -3.58 -25.86 -3.17
C PRO A 223 -2.53 -26.97 -3.06
N GLN A 224 -1.92 -27.06 -1.88
CA GLN A 224 -1.00 -28.13 -1.51
C GLN A 224 -1.58 -28.84 -0.29
N GLU A 225 -1.51 -30.16 -0.25
CA GLU A 225 -1.90 -30.92 0.92
C GLU A 225 -0.73 -31.01 1.91
N TRP A 226 -1.02 -30.75 3.17
CA TRP A 226 -0.12 -30.98 4.29
C TRP A 226 -0.74 -32.00 5.23
N SER A 227 0.06 -33.01 5.60
CA SER A 227 -0.41 -34.12 6.44
C SER A 227 0.42 -34.24 7.71
N ALA A 228 -0.26 -34.45 8.84
CA ALA A 228 0.36 -34.73 10.11
C ALA A 228 -0.57 -35.60 10.99
N GLY A 229 -0.01 -36.59 11.71
CA GLY A 229 -0.77 -37.45 12.62
C GLY A 229 -1.92 -38.20 11.95
N GLY A 230 -1.78 -38.61 10.67
CA GLY A 230 -2.79 -39.35 9.92
C GLY A 230 -3.94 -38.50 9.35
N GLU A 231 -3.90 -37.21 9.52
CA GLU A 231 -4.87 -36.25 8.95
C GLU A 231 -4.19 -35.32 7.96
N SER A 232 -4.94 -34.78 7.00
CA SER A 232 -4.43 -33.80 6.04
C SER A 232 -5.30 -32.55 5.98
N TRP A 233 -4.70 -31.41 5.56
CA TRP A 233 -5.40 -30.16 5.33
C TRP A 233 -4.74 -29.40 4.18
N THR A 234 -5.55 -28.62 3.47
CA THR A 234 -5.05 -27.80 2.36
C THR A 234 -4.26 -26.60 2.88
N LEU A 235 -3.06 -26.37 2.35
CA LEU A 235 -2.27 -25.17 2.57
C LEU A 235 -2.67 -24.11 1.54
N ALA A 236 -2.89 -22.90 2.00
CA ALA A 236 -3.10 -21.74 1.13
C ALA A 236 -1.79 -21.01 0.77
N LEU A 237 -0.75 -21.24 1.55
CA LEU A 237 0.59 -20.68 1.33
C LEU A 237 1.64 -21.76 1.52
N ASP A 238 2.70 -21.73 0.70
CA ASP A 238 3.89 -22.51 0.95
C ASP A 238 4.56 -22.05 2.25
N PRO A 239 4.69 -22.93 3.26
CA PRO A 239 5.32 -22.60 4.53
C PRO A 239 6.79 -22.21 4.41
N ALA A 240 7.49 -22.76 3.40
CA ALA A 240 8.89 -22.46 3.12
C ALA A 240 9.06 -21.11 2.42
N SER A 241 8.03 -20.65 1.73
CA SER A 241 8.08 -19.37 1.05
C SER A 241 7.90 -18.23 2.06
N ARG A 242 8.92 -17.38 2.17
CA ARG A 242 8.83 -16.08 2.82
C ARG A 242 8.07 -15.14 1.87
N HIS A 243 6.78 -15.36 1.65
CA HIS A 243 5.98 -14.42 0.84
C HIS A 243 5.66 -13.18 1.69
N PRO A 244 6.46 -12.10 1.60
CA PRO A 244 6.21 -10.86 2.36
C PRO A 244 4.84 -10.28 2.05
N GLN A 245 4.28 -10.66 0.88
CA GLN A 245 2.99 -10.18 0.41
C GLN A 245 1.81 -10.66 1.25
N ALA A 246 1.92 -11.77 1.97
CA ALA A 246 0.83 -12.28 2.81
C ALA A 246 0.77 -11.61 4.20
N TRP A 247 1.90 -11.13 4.71
CA TRP A 247 1.98 -10.52 6.02
C TRP A 247 1.55 -9.05 5.98
N ARG A 248 0.66 -8.68 6.90
CA ARG A 248 0.20 -7.29 7.08
C ARG A 248 0.10 -6.94 8.55
N SER A 249 0.46 -5.69 8.87
CA SER A 249 0.32 -5.12 10.20
C SER A 249 -0.92 -4.25 10.27
N VAL A 250 -1.87 -4.67 11.10
CA VAL A 250 -3.07 -3.92 11.43
C VAL A 250 -2.84 -3.25 12.78
N LEU A 251 -2.75 -1.92 12.80
CA LEU A 251 -2.44 -1.12 13.99
C LEU A 251 -3.68 -0.86 14.85
N ARG A 252 -4.86 -0.89 14.23
CA ARG A 252 -6.16 -0.69 14.86
C ARG A 252 -7.23 -1.40 14.05
N CYS A 253 -8.13 -2.10 14.75
CA CYS A 253 -9.37 -2.63 14.19
C CYS A 253 -10.40 -2.74 15.31
N ARG A 254 -11.26 -1.74 15.51
CA ARG A 254 -12.19 -1.69 16.63
C ARG A 254 -13.37 -0.76 16.38
N VAL A 255 -14.46 -0.95 17.12
CA VAL A 255 -15.55 0.01 17.19
C VAL A 255 -15.10 1.25 17.93
N VAL A 256 -15.25 2.42 17.33
CA VAL A 256 -14.83 3.70 17.95
C VAL A 256 -16.01 4.55 18.38
N ARG A 257 -17.17 4.36 17.78
CA ARG A 257 -18.36 5.15 18.07
C ARG A 257 -19.62 4.44 17.58
N GLU A 258 -20.71 4.59 18.33
CA GLU A 258 -22.07 4.37 17.87
C GLU A 258 -22.65 5.70 17.39
N LEU A 259 -23.39 5.70 16.29
CA LEU A 259 -24.04 6.89 15.75
C LEU A 259 -25.36 6.53 15.10
N ARG A 260 -26.20 7.55 14.91
CA ARG A 260 -27.50 7.40 14.27
C ARG A 260 -27.60 8.32 13.07
N LEU A 261 -27.95 7.75 11.91
CA LEU A 261 -28.19 8.49 10.67
C LEU A 261 -29.56 8.06 10.14
N GLY A 262 -30.36 9.01 9.69
CA GLY A 262 -31.65 8.72 9.04
C GLY A 262 -32.60 7.80 9.81
N GLY A 263 -32.39 7.59 11.12
CA GLY A 263 -33.17 6.64 11.93
C GLY A 263 -32.48 5.29 12.14
N THR A 264 -31.45 4.94 11.38
CA THR A 264 -30.66 3.71 11.50
C THR A 264 -29.52 3.89 12.49
N GLU A 265 -29.29 2.88 13.34
CA GLU A 265 -28.15 2.81 14.25
C GLU A 265 -26.96 2.16 13.56
N TYR A 266 -25.80 2.77 13.71
CA TYR A 266 -24.54 2.34 13.11
C TYR A 266 -23.43 2.18 14.14
N LEU A 267 -22.55 1.23 13.87
CA LEU A 267 -21.23 1.13 14.49
C LEU A 267 -20.20 1.72 13.51
N LEU A 268 -19.40 2.68 13.98
CA LEU A 268 -18.25 3.16 13.24
C LEU A 268 -17.04 2.32 13.63
N VAL A 269 -16.57 1.50 12.72
CA VAL A 269 -15.37 0.68 12.91
C VAL A 269 -14.18 1.41 12.31
N SER A 270 -13.14 1.67 13.12
CA SER A 270 -11.87 2.26 12.66
C SER A 270 -10.85 1.18 12.40
N ILE A 271 -10.26 1.19 11.20
CA ILE A 271 -9.25 0.23 10.78
C ILE A 271 -8.01 1.01 10.31
N ARG A 272 -6.86 0.84 10.97
CA ARG A 272 -5.59 1.45 10.59
C ARG A 272 -4.54 0.37 10.38
N GLY A 273 -3.74 0.49 9.33
CA GLY A 273 -2.65 -0.44 9.06
C GLY A 273 -1.57 0.17 8.17
N LEU A 274 -0.40 -0.44 8.16
CA LEU A 274 0.72 0.03 7.32
C LEU A 274 0.41 -0.14 5.84
N SER A 275 -0.21 -1.26 5.48
CA SER A 275 -0.69 -1.54 4.13
C SER A 275 -1.75 -2.63 4.19
N PHE A 276 -2.58 -2.70 3.15
CA PHE A 276 -3.62 -3.70 3.01
C PHE A 276 -3.49 -4.40 1.66
N VAL A 277 -3.84 -5.69 1.63
CA VAL A 277 -3.99 -6.46 0.39
C VAL A 277 -5.40 -6.32 -0.17
N LEU A 278 -5.59 -6.83 -1.38
CA LEU A 278 -6.86 -6.71 -2.09
C LEU A 278 -8.01 -7.27 -1.23
N HIS A 279 -9.04 -6.46 -1.03
CA HIS A 279 -10.27 -6.76 -0.28
C HIS A 279 -10.08 -7.06 1.22
N GLN A 280 -8.87 -6.95 1.78
CA GLN A 280 -8.54 -7.39 3.14
C GLN A 280 -9.53 -6.87 4.19
N ILE A 281 -9.79 -5.57 4.25
CA ILE A 281 -10.68 -4.98 5.26
C ILE A 281 -12.09 -5.56 5.16
N ARG A 282 -12.61 -5.71 3.95
CA ARG A 282 -13.95 -6.26 3.72
C ARG A 282 -14.05 -7.72 4.15
N HIS A 283 -13.00 -8.52 3.93
CA HIS A 283 -12.90 -9.89 4.44
C HIS A 283 -12.84 -9.94 5.97
N MET A 284 -12.07 -9.05 6.61
CA MET A 284 -12.00 -8.95 8.07
C MET A 284 -13.36 -8.61 8.68
N ILE A 285 -14.05 -7.60 8.15
CA ILE A 285 -15.39 -7.20 8.60
C ILE A 285 -16.40 -8.32 8.38
N GLY A 286 -16.38 -8.95 7.21
CA GLY A 286 -17.30 -10.05 6.90
C GLY A 286 -17.10 -11.27 7.81
N ALA A 287 -15.86 -11.62 8.13
CA ALA A 287 -15.54 -12.70 9.06
C ALA A 287 -16.02 -12.39 10.48
N ALA A 288 -15.80 -11.15 10.96
CA ALA A 288 -16.29 -10.74 12.29
C ALA A 288 -17.83 -10.80 12.36
N ILE A 289 -18.53 -10.36 11.31
CA ILE A 289 -19.99 -10.45 11.25
C ILE A 289 -20.45 -11.92 11.21
N ALA A 290 -19.77 -12.79 10.47
CA ALA A 290 -20.09 -14.21 10.41
C ALA A 290 -19.98 -14.89 11.79
N VAL A 291 -18.93 -14.59 12.54
CA VAL A 291 -18.78 -15.07 13.92
C VAL A 291 -19.84 -14.47 14.85
N ALA A 292 -20.10 -13.16 14.76
CA ALA A 292 -21.12 -12.50 15.59
C ALA A 292 -22.53 -13.07 15.39
N ASN A 293 -22.84 -13.59 14.19
CA ASN A 293 -24.08 -14.26 13.89
C ASN A 293 -24.03 -15.79 14.08
N GLY A 294 -22.96 -16.35 14.69
CA GLY A 294 -22.86 -17.78 15.00
C GLY A 294 -22.61 -18.69 13.79
N VAL A 295 -22.26 -18.13 12.60
CA VAL A 295 -21.94 -18.94 11.41
C VAL A 295 -20.64 -19.73 11.64
N PHE A 296 -19.68 -19.14 12.35
CA PHE A 296 -18.42 -19.79 12.75
C PHE A 296 -18.12 -19.54 14.22
N PRO A 297 -17.45 -20.48 14.91
CA PRO A 297 -16.89 -20.26 16.24
C PRO A 297 -15.81 -19.17 16.24
N ALA A 298 -15.67 -18.44 17.34
CA ALA A 298 -14.75 -17.31 17.46
C ALA A 298 -13.26 -17.70 17.30
N ASP A 299 -12.88 -18.92 17.68
CA ASP A 299 -11.53 -19.44 17.58
C ASP A 299 -11.07 -19.70 16.13
N THR A 300 -11.98 -19.72 15.17
CA THR A 300 -11.62 -19.84 13.75
C THR A 300 -10.84 -18.62 13.24
N LEU A 301 -11.05 -17.41 13.82
CA LEU A 301 -10.33 -16.20 13.42
C LEU A 301 -8.82 -16.28 13.77
N PRO A 302 -8.42 -16.55 15.02
CA PRO A 302 -7.01 -16.69 15.34
C PRO A 302 -6.35 -17.85 14.59
N ILE A 303 -7.03 -18.98 14.38
CA ILE A 303 -6.51 -20.08 13.56
C ILE A 303 -6.22 -19.60 12.12
N ALA A 304 -7.19 -18.92 11.50
CA ALA A 304 -7.05 -18.42 10.13
C ALA A 304 -5.92 -17.36 9.97
N LEU A 305 -5.55 -16.66 11.05
CA LEU A 305 -4.49 -15.65 11.08
C LEU A 305 -3.10 -16.24 11.35
N SER A 306 -3.01 -17.31 12.16
CA SER A 306 -1.75 -17.87 12.65
C SER A 306 -1.13 -18.91 11.70
N THR A 307 -1.95 -19.67 10.97
CA THR A 307 -1.50 -20.82 10.19
C THR A 307 -1.46 -20.53 8.67
N PRO A 308 -0.69 -21.27 7.87
CA PRO A 308 -0.75 -21.20 6.41
C PRO A 308 -1.89 -22.05 5.84
N LEU A 309 -2.70 -22.68 6.70
CA LEU A 309 -3.84 -23.50 6.29
C LEU A 309 -4.87 -22.65 5.57
N GLN A 310 -5.55 -23.27 4.60
CA GLN A 310 -6.70 -22.64 3.96
C GLN A 310 -7.92 -22.72 4.87
N VAL A 311 -8.43 -21.56 5.28
CA VAL A 311 -9.61 -21.45 6.15
C VAL A 311 -10.60 -20.47 5.50
N ASP A 312 -11.75 -20.97 5.08
CA ASP A 312 -12.76 -20.21 4.34
C ASP A 312 -13.80 -19.61 5.29
N VAL A 313 -13.39 -18.64 6.11
CA VAL A 313 -14.22 -17.98 7.14
C VAL A 313 -14.45 -16.49 6.87
N SER A 314 -14.08 -16.00 5.70
CA SER A 314 -14.03 -14.57 5.42
C SER A 314 -14.90 -14.16 4.23
N PRO A 315 -16.25 -14.17 4.38
CA PRO A 315 -17.14 -13.65 3.34
C PRO A 315 -16.84 -12.17 3.06
N LEU A 316 -17.00 -11.76 1.80
CA LEU A 316 -16.67 -10.40 1.38
C LEU A 316 -17.79 -9.43 1.75
N ALA A 317 -17.62 -8.63 2.81
CA ALA A 317 -18.60 -7.61 3.23
C ALA A 317 -18.86 -6.55 2.14
N PRO A 318 -20.04 -5.91 2.12
CA PRO A 318 -20.37 -4.86 1.17
C PRO A 318 -19.32 -3.75 1.12
N GLY A 319 -18.95 -3.31 -0.09
CA GLY A 319 -17.96 -2.23 -0.27
C GLY A 319 -18.49 -0.85 0.09
N CYS A 320 -19.81 -0.66 0.04
CA CYS A 320 -20.46 0.63 0.28
C CYS A 320 -20.35 1.15 1.72
N GLY A 321 -20.01 0.30 2.70
CA GLY A 321 -19.73 0.75 4.07
C GLY A 321 -18.30 1.20 4.28
N LEU A 322 -17.40 0.88 3.36
CA LEU A 322 -15.96 1.14 3.51
C LEU A 322 -15.57 2.48 2.91
N LEU A 323 -14.86 3.28 3.68
CA LEU A 323 -14.29 4.54 3.23
C LEU A 323 -12.81 4.68 3.66
N LEU A 324 -11.97 5.16 2.76
CA LEU A 324 -10.61 5.60 3.07
C LEU A 324 -10.72 6.96 3.77
N ASP A 325 -10.43 6.98 5.07
CA ASP A 325 -10.55 8.19 5.88
C ASP A 325 -9.28 9.04 5.78
N ARG A 326 -8.10 8.44 5.96
CA ARG A 326 -6.83 9.18 6.02
C ARG A 326 -5.66 8.35 5.51
N VAL A 327 -4.67 9.04 4.94
CA VAL A 327 -3.33 8.53 4.67
C VAL A 327 -2.35 9.31 5.52
N ASP A 328 -1.56 8.61 6.34
CA ASP A 328 -0.46 9.19 7.09
C ASP A 328 0.83 9.08 6.27
N TRP A 329 1.76 9.99 6.51
CA TRP A 329 3.02 10.09 5.77
C TRP A 329 4.21 9.84 6.69
N PHE A 330 5.32 9.37 6.15
CA PHE A 330 6.57 9.36 6.90
C PHE A 330 7.01 10.79 7.20
N ASP A 331 7.52 11.05 8.39
CA ASP A 331 7.91 12.37 8.93
C ASP A 331 8.90 13.19 8.08
N MET A 332 9.45 12.60 7.04
CA MET A 332 10.34 13.29 6.09
C MET A 332 9.64 14.37 5.23
N LEU A 333 8.39 14.65 5.51
CA LEU A 333 7.58 15.63 4.80
C LEU A 333 7.23 16.79 5.72
N HIS A 334 8.25 17.52 6.17
CA HIS A 334 8.02 18.85 6.75
C HIS A 334 7.09 19.63 5.81
N GLY A 335 5.86 19.92 6.26
CA GLY A 335 4.86 20.68 5.52
C GLY A 335 3.72 19.89 4.86
N VAL A 336 3.56 18.59 5.12
CA VAL A 336 2.37 17.81 4.70
C VAL A 336 1.56 17.32 5.91
N ASP A 337 1.79 17.91 7.06
CA ASP A 337 0.99 17.57 8.24
C ASP A 337 -0.47 18.03 8.02
N GLU A 338 -1.45 17.22 8.43
CA GLU A 338 -2.88 17.56 8.28
C GLU A 338 -3.23 18.89 8.97
N ALA A 339 -2.46 19.30 9.97
CA ALA A 339 -2.61 20.59 10.65
C ALA A 339 -2.28 21.80 9.75
N GLU A 340 -1.50 21.59 8.67
CA GLU A 340 -1.14 22.61 7.70
C GLU A 340 -1.99 22.58 6.42
N THR A 341 -2.91 21.63 6.29
CA THR A 341 -3.96 21.70 5.28
C THR A 341 -4.76 22.95 5.56
N SER A 342 -4.92 23.83 4.59
CA SER A 342 -5.64 25.10 4.81
C SER A 342 -7.00 24.85 5.50
N ALA A 343 -7.41 25.73 6.40
CA ALA A 343 -8.72 25.63 7.09
C ALA A 343 -9.87 25.41 6.09
N HIS A 344 -9.73 25.96 4.88
CA HIS A 344 -10.65 25.74 3.77
C HIS A 344 -10.71 24.27 3.33
N ALA A 345 -9.56 23.61 3.15
CA ALA A 345 -9.51 22.20 2.76
C ALA A 345 -10.08 21.28 3.86
N ALA A 346 -9.75 21.56 5.12
CA ALA A 346 -10.30 20.82 6.26
C ALA A 346 -11.83 20.94 6.33
N LYS A 347 -12.36 22.15 6.11
CA LYS A 347 -13.81 22.40 6.06
C LYS A 347 -14.46 21.66 4.90
N LEU A 348 -13.94 21.77 3.68
CA LEU A 348 -14.48 21.07 2.51
C LEU A 348 -14.52 19.55 2.72
N ARG A 349 -13.49 18.98 3.35
CA ARG A 349 -13.43 17.56 3.68
C ARG A 349 -14.52 17.17 4.68
N ALA A 350 -14.68 17.94 5.74
CA ALA A 350 -15.71 17.70 6.76
C ALA A 350 -17.12 17.82 6.17
N ASP A 351 -17.40 18.89 5.44
CA ASP A 351 -18.69 19.12 4.77
C ASP A 351 -19.01 17.96 3.80
N PHE A 352 -18.05 17.55 2.97
CA PHE A 352 -18.24 16.44 2.05
C PHE A 352 -18.52 15.11 2.77
N LYS A 353 -17.86 14.84 3.89
CA LYS A 353 -18.11 13.63 4.71
C LYS A 353 -19.51 13.64 5.28
N GLU A 354 -19.89 14.72 5.94
CA GLU A 354 -21.17 14.81 6.70
C GLU A 354 -22.37 15.03 5.77
N GLU A 355 -22.25 15.88 4.73
CA GLU A 355 -23.40 16.29 3.92
C GLU A 355 -23.61 15.40 2.68
N VAL A 356 -22.55 14.75 2.17
CA VAL A 356 -22.64 13.97 0.94
C VAL A 356 -22.42 12.49 1.20
N LEU A 357 -21.31 12.12 1.87
CA LEU A 357 -20.86 10.74 1.93
C LEU A 357 -21.68 9.90 2.93
N LEU A 358 -21.83 10.36 4.17
CA LEU A 358 -22.57 9.61 5.18
C LEU A 358 -24.05 9.45 4.82
N PRO A 359 -24.78 10.47 4.32
CA PRO A 359 -26.15 10.32 3.83
C PRO A 359 -26.25 9.37 2.64
N HIS A 360 -25.24 9.39 1.74
CA HIS A 360 -25.21 8.45 0.62
C HIS A 360 -25.07 7.00 1.09
N ILE A 361 -24.15 6.72 2.04
CA ILE A 361 -23.98 5.38 2.60
C ILE A 361 -25.25 4.94 3.33
N ASP A 362 -25.86 5.83 4.14
CA ASP A 362 -27.12 5.54 4.82
C ASP A 362 -28.23 5.16 3.83
N SER A 363 -28.36 5.89 2.71
CA SER A 363 -29.36 5.57 1.69
C SER A 363 -29.15 4.19 1.04
N LEU A 364 -27.91 3.76 0.84
CA LEU A 364 -27.61 2.42 0.32
C LEU A 364 -28.01 1.30 1.28
N TYR A 365 -27.95 1.57 2.57
CA TYR A 365 -28.35 0.62 3.59
C TYR A 365 -29.85 0.67 3.89
N SER A 366 -30.41 1.86 4.09
CA SER A 366 -31.81 2.03 4.50
C SER A 366 -32.79 1.78 3.36
N THR A 367 -32.48 2.23 2.14
CA THR A 367 -33.35 2.09 0.96
C THR A 367 -32.92 0.93 0.07
N GLY A 368 -31.60 0.71 -0.07
CA GLY A 368 -31.05 -0.34 -0.90
C GLY A 368 -30.97 -1.70 -0.22
N HIS A 369 -31.18 -1.77 1.10
CA HIS A 369 -31.13 -3.00 1.92
C HIS A 369 -29.89 -3.86 1.69
N VAL A 370 -28.77 -3.24 1.28
CA VAL A 370 -27.56 -3.95 0.83
C VAL A 370 -26.96 -4.83 1.93
N MET A 371 -26.94 -4.33 3.18
CA MET A 371 -26.40 -5.10 4.30
C MET A 371 -27.36 -6.23 4.74
N GLU A 372 -28.65 -5.99 4.75
CA GLU A 372 -29.65 -7.00 5.08
C GLU A 372 -29.60 -8.16 4.09
N GLN A 373 -29.64 -7.88 2.79
CA GLN A 373 -29.53 -8.90 1.74
C GLN A 373 -28.21 -9.67 1.81
N TRP A 374 -27.12 -8.99 2.14
CA TRP A 374 -25.82 -9.64 2.31
C TRP A 374 -25.83 -10.55 3.55
N ARG A 375 -26.35 -10.08 4.68
CA ARG A 375 -26.45 -10.87 5.92
C ARG A 375 -27.35 -12.08 5.73
N ASP A 376 -28.50 -11.92 5.10
CA ASP A 376 -29.40 -13.04 4.81
C ASP A 376 -28.70 -14.09 3.94
N GLY A 377 -27.96 -13.65 2.90
CA GLY A 377 -27.12 -14.54 2.11
C GLY A 377 -26.01 -15.22 2.91
N LEU A 378 -25.45 -14.56 3.92
CA LEU A 378 -24.50 -15.15 4.84
C LEU A 378 -25.14 -16.26 5.69
N LEU A 379 -26.29 -15.98 6.28
CA LEU A 379 -27.02 -16.94 7.12
C LEU A 379 -27.53 -18.15 6.33
N GLU A 380 -27.85 -17.97 5.05
CA GLU A 380 -28.20 -19.04 4.11
C GLU A 380 -26.97 -19.80 3.58
N GLY A 381 -25.74 -19.45 4.00
CA GLY A 381 -24.52 -20.12 3.59
C GLY A 381 -24.05 -19.82 2.16
N ARG A 382 -24.55 -18.75 1.50
CA ARG A 382 -24.21 -18.43 0.10
C ARG A 382 -22.77 -17.97 -0.10
N PHE A 383 -22.09 -17.51 0.95
CA PHE A 383 -20.77 -16.88 0.86
C PHE A 383 -19.66 -17.61 1.60
N THR A 384 -19.97 -18.72 2.24
CA THR A 384 -19.04 -19.46 3.09
C THR A 384 -19.01 -20.92 2.67
N THR A 385 -17.84 -21.53 2.84
CA THR A 385 -17.71 -22.98 2.73
C THR A 385 -18.44 -23.62 3.90
N HIS A 386 -19.33 -24.56 3.62
CA HIS A 386 -19.91 -25.38 4.67
C HIS A 386 -18.87 -26.40 5.11
N TYR A 387 -18.46 -26.29 6.38
CA TYR A 387 -17.66 -27.33 7.00
C TYR A 387 -18.57 -28.50 7.39
N ALA A 388 -18.15 -29.72 7.06
CA ALA A 388 -18.84 -30.93 7.51
C ALA A 388 -18.67 -31.11 9.03
N ASP A 389 -19.50 -31.97 9.63
CA ASP A 389 -19.37 -32.32 11.04
C ASP A 389 -17.95 -32.84 11.32
N GLY A 390 -17.28 -32.25 12.31
CA GLY A 390 -15.91 -32.58 12.71
C GLY A 390 -14.80 -31.87 11.91
N ASP A 391 -15.09 -31.15 10.82
CA ASP A 391 -14.05 -30.44 10.08
C ASP A 391 -13.41 -29.32 10.89
N LEU A 392 -14.17 -28.59 11.70
CA LEU A 392 -13.62 -27.55 12.57
C LEU A 392 -12.73 -28.15 13.68
N ASP A 393 -13.09 -29.32 14.23
CA ASP A 393 -12.24 -30.01 15.19
C ASP A 393 -10.96 -30.55 14.54
N ARG A 394 -11.07 -31.02 13.30
CA ARG A 394 -9.89 -31.40 12.50
C ARG A 394 -9.00 -30.18 12.22
N LEU A 395 -9.59 -29.03 11.86
CA LEU A 395 -8.85 -27.78 11.67
C LEU A 395 -8.10 -27.36 12.96
N ARG A 396 -8.76 -27.43 14.13
CA ARG A 396 -8.13 -27.14 15.42
C ARG A 396 -6.93 -28.04 15.68
N ARG A 397 -7.09 -29.36 15.50
CA ARG A 397 -5.99 -30.32 15.66
C ARG A 397 -4.85 -30.05 14.67
N MET A 398 -5.16 -29.78 13.39
CA MET A 398 -4.17 -29.47 12.38
C MET A 398 -3.46 -28.14 12.66
N SER A 399 -4.14 -27.16 13.23
CA SER A 399 -3.54 -25.89 13.64
C SER A 399 -2.51 -26.09 14.75
N VAL A 400 -2.81 -26.88 15.79
CA VAL A 400 -1.85 -27.22 16.86
C VAL A 400 -0.63 -27.94 16.30
N ARG A 401 -0.85 -28.96 15.50
CA ARG A 401 0.25 -29.71 14.84
C ARG A 401 1.11 -28.81 13.93
N TRP A 402 0.48 -27.82 13.32
CA TRP A 402 1.22 -26.83 12.52
C TRP A 402 2.11 -25.96 13.39
N GLU A 403 1.66 -25.54 14.57
CA GLU A 403 2.47 -24.75 15.51
C GLU A 403 3.71 -25.53 15.96
N ASP A 404 3.55 -26.81 16.34
CA ASP A 404 4.66 -27.69 16.67
C ASP A 404 5.65 -27.82 15.51
N HIS A 405 5.16 -28.09 14.30
CA HIS A 405 5.99 -28.17 13.10
C HIS A 405 6.70 -26.83 12.78
N ARG A 406 6.05 -25.71 13.02
CA ARG A 406 6.66 -24.38 12.85
C ARG A 406 7.84 -24.17 13.79
N GLU A 407 7.71 -24.59 15.04
CA GLU A 407 8.79 -24.50 16.02
C GLU A 407 10.00 -25.34 15.58
N GLU A 408 9.77 -26.55 15.10
CA GLU A 408 10.81 -27.40 14.53
C GLU A 408 11.51 -26.72 13.33
N LEU A 409 10.73 -26.12 12.42
CA LEU A 409 11.27 -25.40 11.27
C LEU A 409 12.10 -24.17 11.69
N VAL A 410 11.67 -23.44 12.73
CA VAL A 410 12.41 -22.29 13.26
C VAL A 410 13.70 -22.74 13.91
N ALA A 411 13.67 -23.81 14.72
CA ALA A 411 14.85 -24.40 15.34
C ALA A 411 15.88 -24.86 14.31
N ALA A 412 15.45 -25.60 13.29
CA ALA A 412 16.31 -26.05 12.20
C ALA A 412 16.94 -24.88 11.40
N ARG A 413 16.19 -23.78 11.20
CA ARG A 413 16.73 -22.58 10.55
C ARG A 413 17.77 -21.87 11.40
N ARG A 414 17.54 -21.75 12.73
CA ARG A 414 18.52 -21.19 13.66
C ARG A 414 19.80 -21.98 13.62
N GLN A 415 19.71 -23.29 13.73
CA GLN A 415 20.86 -24.19 13.68
C GLN A 415 21.67 -23.99 12.37
N ARG A 416 21.03 -24.02 11.20
CA ARG A 416 21.70 -23.78 9.90
C ARG A 416 22.38 -22.42 9.81
N ARG A 417 21.76 -21.39 10.42
CA ARG A 417 22.35 -20.04 10.44
C ARG A 417 23.59 -20.01 11.32
N ASP A 418 23.51 -20.64 12.49
CA ASP A 418 24.62 -20.70 13.45
C ASP A 418 25.79 -21.52 12.87
N GLU A 419 25.51 -22.62 12.17
CA GLU A 419 26.49 -23.40 11.42
C GLU A 419 27.14 -22.58 10.31
N ALA A 420 26.34 -21.83 9.53
CA ALA A 420 26.86 -20.99 8.45
C ALA A 420 27.69 -19.80 8.99
N ARG A 421 27.33 -19.27 10.16
CA ARG A 421 28.12 -18.23 10.85
C ARG A 421 29.44 -18.79 11.33
N ALA A 422 29.43 -19.93 12.01
CA ALA A 422 30.64 -20.59 12.47
C ALA A 422 31.60 -20.94 11.33
N SER A 423 31.05 -21.40 10.17
CA SER A 423 31.83 -21.67 8.96
C SER A 423 32.51 -20.40 8.42
N ARG A 424 31.78 -19.26 8.38
CA ARG A 424 32.37 -17.98 7.94
C ARG A 424 33.44 -17.48 8.90
N GLU A 425 33.19 -17.53 10.20
CA GLU A 425 34.16 -17.14 11.23
C GLU A 425 35.44 -18.01 11.14
N ALA A 426 35.28 -19.32 10.85
CA ALA A 426 36.41 -20.22 10.62
C ALA A 426 37.18 -19.89 9.34
N GLU A 427 36.49 -19.56 8.24
CA GLU A 427 37.10 -19.13 6.97
C GLU A 427 37.84 -17.80 7.13
N GLU A 428 37.28 -16.82 7.85
CA GLU A 428 37.91 -15.54 8.16
C GLU A 428 39.13 -15.71 9.06
N ALA A 429 39.05 -16.57 10.08
CA ALA A 429 40.18 -16.91 10.93
C ALA A 429 41.31 -17.61 10.15
N ALA A 430 40.97 -18.54 9.26
CA ALA A 430 41.94 -19.20 8.39
C ALA A 430 42.61 -18.22 7.39
N ALA A 431 41.82 -17.28 6.83
CA ALA A 431 42.34 -16.25 5.97
C ALA A 431 43.28 -15.26 6.72
N ALA A 432 42.95 -14.92 7.97
CA ALA A 432 43.80 -14.07 8.82
C ALA A 432 45.09 -14.80 9.23
N ALA A 433 45.02 -16.10 9.53
CA ALA A 433 46.21 -16.90 9.85
C ALA A 433 47.13 -17.15 8.62
N GLY A 434 46.55 -17.15 7.39
CA GLY A 434 47.33 -17.25 6.15
C GLY A 434 48.01 -15.93 5.72
N ALA A 435 47.63 -14.78 6.27
CA ALA A 435 48.22 -13.49 5.98
C ALA A 435 49.51 -13.20 6.77
N ASP A 436 49.83 -13.96 7.81
CA ASP A 436 51.04 -13.79 8.67
C ASP A 436 52.20 -14.72 8.32
N ALA A 437 52.20 -15.39 7.13
CA ALA A 437 53.33 -16.16 6.68
C ALA A 437 54.33 -15.25 6.00
N PRO A 438 55.63 -15.20 6.44
CA PRO A 438 56.64 -14.38 5.83
C PRO A 438 56.93 -14.82 4.40
N THR A 439 56.87 -13.90 3.46
CA THR A 439 57.31 -14.09 2.08
C THR A 439 58.83 -14.29 2.06
N ALA A 440 59.27 -15.57 1.96
CA ALA A 440 60.64 -15.88 1.55
C ALA A 440 60.67 -15.92 0.02
N GLY A 441 61.48 -15.06 -0.55
CA GLY A 441 61.61 -14.82 -1.97
C GLY A 441 62.34 -15.95 -2.72
N ASP A 442 62.19 -15.84 -4.04
CA ASP A 442 63.05 -16.29 -5.12
C ASP A 442 63.42 -17.81 -5.23
N ALA A 443 62.95 -18.45 -6.27
CA ALA A 443 63.78 -18.86 -7.37
C ALA A 443 63.12 -19.93 -8.29
N ALA A 444 63.24 -19.61 -9.57
CA ALA A 444 63.45 -20.54 -10.71
C ALA A 444 62.29 -21.45 -11.20
N ALA A 445 61.75 -21.00 -12.30
CA ALA A 445 61.74 -21.62 -13.64
C ALA A 445 61.75 -23.17 -13.74
N ALA A 446 60.87 -23.65 -14.55
CA ALA A 446 61.00 -24.57 -15.66
C ALA A 446 60.00 -25.72 -15.70
N GLU A 447 59.32 -25.73 -16.83
CA GLU A 447 59.01 -26.88 -17.73
C GLU A 447 58.27 -28.12 -17.20
N ALA A 448 57.17 -28.42 -17.77
CA ALA A 448 56.83 -29.34 -18.89
C ALA A 448 55.46 -29.94 -18.63
N ALA A 449 54.55 -29.70 -19.47
CA ALA A 449 53.98 -30.53 -20.55
C ALA A 449 53.43 -31.91 -20.15
N ALA A 450 52.24 -32.10 -20.61
CA ALA A 450 51.64 -33.25 -21.26
C ALA A 450 50.68 -34.19 -20.50
N ASP A 451 49.59 -34.31 -21.16
CA ASP A 451 48.73 -35.50 -21.40
C ASP A 451 47.84 -36.00 -20.25
N ALA A 452 46.63 -36.22 -20.46
CA ALA A 452 45.70 -36.63 -21.50
C ALA A 452 44.41 -37.14 -20.86
N GLU A 453 43.35 -36.85 -21.51
CA GLU A 453 42.13 -37.65 -21.71
C GLU A 453 41.36 -38.29 -20.57
N GLY A 454 40.08 -37.96 -20.61
CA GLY A 454 39.08 -38.99 -20.32
C GLY A 454 37.72 -38.54 -19.79
N ALA A 455 36.84 -38.23 -20.72
CA ALA A 455 35.45 -38.66 -20.80
C ALA A 455 34.34 -38.09 -19.88
N ALA A 456 33.47 -37.42 -20.57
CA ALA A 456 32.02 -37.61 -20.72
C ALA A 456 31.05 -36.89 -19.77
N SER A 457 30.43 -35.83 -20.30
CA SER A 457 29.01 -35.70 -20.62
C SER A 457 27.99 -35.58 -19.48
N ALA A 458 27.52 -34.38 -19.28
CA ALA A 458 26.07 -34.12 -19.24
C ALA A 458 25.78 -32.61 -19.50
N ALA A 459 24.94 -32.36 -20.48
CA ALA A 459 24.68 -31.07 -21.09
C ALA A 459 23.84 -30.15 -20.22
N ALA A 460 24.23 -28.87 -20.13
CA ALA A 460 23.41 -27.74 -19.71
C ALA A 460 22.77 -27.08 -20.94
N PRO A 461 21.55 -26.52 -20.84
CA PRO A 461 20.90 -25.84 -21.96
C PRO A 461 21.50 -24.44 -22.21
N PRO A 462 21.37 -23.89 -23.44
CA PRO A 462 22.14 -22.76 -23.91
C PRO A 462 21.65 -21.40 -23.32
N ALA A 463 22.62 -20.58 -22.99
CA ALA A 463 22.44 -19.18 -22.60
C ALA A 463 22.02 -18.33 -23.80
N LYS A 464 21.09 -17.38 -23.58
CA LYS A 464 20.67 -16.35 -24.55
C LYS A 464 21.81 -15.34 -24.81
N PRO A 465 21.91 -14.80 -26.04
CA PRO A 465 23.03 -13.93 -26.42
C PRO A 465 22.92 -12.55 -25.75
N LYS A 466 24.09 -12.07 -25.30
CA LYS A 466 24.28 -10.72 -24.77
C LYS A 466 24.34 -9.71 -25.93
N GLU A 467 23.58 -8.63 -25.86
CA GLU A 467 23.72 -7.47 -26.75
C GLU A 467 25.04 -6.72 -26.51
N PRO A 468 25.64 -6.12 -27.55
CA PRO A 468 26.92 -5.41 -27.42
C PRO A 468 26.77 -4.03 -26.78
N PRO A 469 27.80 -3.51 -26.07
CA PRO A 469 27.72 -2.23 -25.40
C PRO A 469 27.79 -1.06 -26.38
N LEU A 470 26.92 -0.09 -26.19
CA LEU A 470 26.90 1.20 -26.90
C LEU A 470 28.11 2.05 -26.48
N ALA A 471 28.80 2.55 -27.51
CA ALA A 471 30.00 3.35 -27.42
C ALA A 471 29.87 4.62 -26.56
N ALA A 472 30.86 4.83 -25.70
CA ALA A 472 31.07 6.04 -24.92
C ALA A 472 31.31 7.25 -25.80
N ARG A 473 30.49 8.31 -25.67
CA ARG A 473 30.83 9.66 -26.10
C ARG A 473 31.46 10.41 -24.94
N GLY A 474 32.67 10.93 -25.16
CA GLY A 474 33.47 11.64 -24.21
C GLY A 474 32.82 12.93 -23.69
N GLY A 475 32.82 13.08 -22.37
CA GLY A 475 32.49 14.30 -21.65
C GLY A 475 33.73 14.77 -20.86
N ARG A 476 34.02 16.06 -20.93
CA ARG A 476 35.18 16.75 -20.35
C ARG A 476 35.24 16.58 -18.82
N PRO A 477 36.48 16.59 -18.23
CA PRO A 477 36.65 16.58 -16.78
C PRO A 477 36.51 18.01 -16.22
N GLY A 478 35.59 18.21 -15.33
CA GLY A 478 35.40 19.44 -14.59
C GLY A 478 34.19 19.35 -13.66
N ASP A 479 34.43 19.56 -12.36
CA ASP A 479 33.46 19.68 -11.27
C ASP A 479 32.91 18.40 -10.63
N LYS A 480 33.74 17.78 -9.83
CA LYS A 480 33.29 17.01 -8.66
C LYS A 480 32.78 17.97 -7.57
N LYS A 481 31.58 18.48 -7.69
CA LYS A 481 30.84 18.95 -6.52
C LYS A 481 30.36 17.72 -5.78
N SER A 482 30.94 17.48 -4.60
CA SER A 482 30.50 16.51 -3.62
C SER A 482 29.03 16.79 -3.30
N GLN A 483 28.10 16.06 -3.92
CA GLN A 483 26.70 16.04 -3.46
C GLN A 483 26.69 15.27 -2.14
N ARG A 484 26.78 15.99 -1.02
CA ARG A 484 26.38 15.45 0.27
C ARG A 484 24.91 15.07 0.16
N PRO A 485 24.53 13.82 0.46
CA PRO A 485 23.11 13.45 0.56
C PRO A 485 22.46 14.29 1.67
N PRO A 486 21.15 14.57 1.57
CA PRO A 486 20.45 15.34 2.59
C PRO A 486 20.56 14.65 3.95
N ARG A 487 20.82 15.44 5.01
CA ARG A 487 20.89 14.97 6.39
C ARG A 487 19.56 14.28 6.72
N GLY A 488 19.62 13.09 7.29
CA GLY A 488 18.46 12.43 7.89
C GLY A 488 17.78 11.34 7.07
N THR A 489 18.39 10.77 6.01
CA THR A 489 17.78 9.65 5.26
C THR A 489 18.54 8.36 5.48
N LEU A 490 17.79 7.33 5.93
CA LEU A 490 18.28 5.96 5.93
C LEU A 490 18.44 5.42 4.49
N PRO A 491 19.37 4.49 4.24
CA PRO A 491 19.58 3.93 2.90
C PRO A 491 18.32 3.24 2.36
N SER A 492 18.09 3.41 1.05
CA SER A 492 17.01 2.68 0.38
C SER A 492 17.25 1.17 0.48
N GLY A 493 16.22 0.44 0.93
CA GLY A 493 16.30 -1.01 1.12
C GLY A 493 16.77 -1.46 2.51
N LEU A 494 17.13 -0.55 3.43
CA LEU A 494 17.48 -0.88 4.80
C LEU A 494 16.38 -1.67 5.51
N GLN A 495 15.12 -1.29 5.32
CA GLN A 495 13.98 -2.02 5.91
C GLN A 495 13.98 -3.50 5.51
N VAL A 496 14.23 -3.81 4.23
CA VAL A 496 14.29 -5.20 3.74
C VAL A 496 15.48 -5.93 4.37
N ARG A 497 16.63 -5.24 4.51
CA ARG A 497 17.83 -5.83 5.14
C ARG A 497 17.63 -6.07 6.64
N LEU A 498 16.98 -5.15 7.38
CA LEU A 498 16.61 -5.35 8.78
C LEU A 498 15.72 -6.58 8.96
N LEU A 499 14.67 -6.72 8.12
CA LEU A 499 13.78 -7.87 8.16
C LEU A 499 14.53 -9.18 7.92
N VAL A 500 15.47 -9.19 6.98
CA VAL A 500 16.29 -10.39 6.66
C VAL A 500 17.32 -10.65 7.76
N HIS A 501 18.02 -9.62 8.23
CA HIS A 501 19.11 -9.74 9.20
C HIS A 501 18.60 -10.24 10.56
N PHE A 502 17.46 -9.71 11.02
CA PHE A 502 16.88 -10.10 12.30
C PHE A 502 15.84 -11.21 12.22
N ASP A 503 15.61 -11.76 11.03
CA ASP A 503 14.51 -12.73 10.76
C ASP A 503 13.13 -12.20 11.20
N LEU A 504 12.95 -10.88 11.10
CA LEU A 504 11.72 -10.21 11.49
C LEU A 504 10.67 -10.29 10.39
N VAL A 505 9.43 -10.36 10.82
CA VAL A 505 8.29 -10.12 9.94
C VAL A 505 8.02 -8.62 9.89
N PRO A 506 7.58 -8.02 8.77
CA PRO A 506 7.12 -6.64 8.76
C PRO A 506 6.06 -6.40 9.83
N GLY A 507 6.40 -5.68 10.89
CA GLY A 507 5.54 -5.51 12.05
C GLY A 507 6.04 -4.45 13.04
N PRO A 508 5.41 -4.36 14.22
CA PRO A 508 5.71 -3.34 15.23
C PRO A 508 7.19 -3.33 15.64
N GLU A 509 7.83 -4.51 15.78
CA GLU A 509 9.24 -4.62 16.17
C GLU A 509 10.16 -4.06 15.09
N ALA A 510 9.96 -4.45 13.82
CA ALA A 510 10.72 -3.91 12.70
C ALA A 510 10.51 -2.40 12.55
N PHE A 511 9.31 -1.92 12.82
CA PHE A 511 8.97 -0.51 12.80
C PHE A 511 9.65 0.25 13.94
N ALA A 512 9.63 -0.28 15.18
CA ALA A 512 10.31 0.32 16.33
C ALA A 512 11.82 0.46 16.09
N ILE A 513 12.46 -0.54 15.49
CA ILE A 513 13.87 -0.47 15.10
C ILE A 513 14.10 0.63 14.07
N LEU A 514 13.27 0.74 13.03
CA LEU A 514 13.39 1.78 12.02
C LEU A 514 13.21 3.18 12.62
N CYS A 515 12.20 3.38 13.48
CA CYS A 515 11.99 4.65 14.18
C CYS A 515 13.21 5.03 15.03
N HIS A 516 13.77 4.08 15.79
CA HIS A 516 14.98 4.33 16.58
C HIS A 516 16.17 4.75 15.72
N LEU A 517 16.38 4.09 14.58
CA LEU A 517 17.45 4.47 13.65
C LEU A 517 17.21 5.86 13.03
N GLU A 518 15.98 6.21 12.68
CA GLU A 518 15.63 7.54 12.17
C GLU A 518 15.79 8.62 13.22
N GLU A 519 15.38 8.36 14.46
CA GLU A 519 15.60 9.25 15.61
C GLU A 519 17.09 9.44 15.89
N GLY A 520 17.88 8.36 15.90
CA GLY A 520 19.33 8.42 16.08
C GLY A 520 20.04 9.22 15.00
N VAL A 521 19.58 9.14 13.74
CA VAL A 521 20.11 9.98 12.65
C VAL A 521 19.67 11.44 12.80
N SER A 522 18.44 11.68 13.25
CA SER A 522 17.88 13.02 13.44
C SER A 522 18.50 13.73 14.64
N SER A 523 18.79 13.03 15.73
CA SER A 523 19.46 13.55 16.93
C SER A 523 20.97 13.74 16.75
N GLY A 524 21.55 13.14 15.71
CA GLY A 524 23.00 13.16 15.45
C GLY A 524 23.78 12.06 16.18
N GLU A 525 23.11 11.15 16.87
CA GLU A 525 23.72 9.97 17.49
C GLU A 525 24.23 8.97 16.45
N LEU A 526 23.54 8.89 15.30
CA LEU A 526 23.95 8.08 14.17
C LEU A 526 24.34 8.96 12.98
N LEU A 527 25.40 8.57 12.29
CA LEU A 527 25.88 9.32 11.11
C LEU A 527 24.93 9.11 9.93
N PRO A 528 24.47 10.17 9.26
CA PRO A 528 23.63 10.05 8.08
C PRO A 528 24.39 9.48 6.88
N ALA A 529 23.67 8.81 5.99
CA ALA A 529 24.18 8.28 4.71
C ALA A 529 25.32 7.24 4.82
N GLN A 530 25.33 6.47 5.89
CA GLN A 530 26.23 5.33 6.05
C GLN A 530 25.74 4.11 5.26
N THR A 531 26.54 3.06 5.24
CA THR A 531 26.16 1.77 4.62
C THR A 531 25.02 1.12 5.40
N ALA A 532 24.30 0.22 4.75
CA ALA A 532 23.24 -0.52 5.43
C ALA A 532 23.76 -1.34 6.62
N ASP A 533 24.99 -1.85 6.53
CA ASP A 533 25.62 -2.63 7.60
C ASP A 533 25.87 -1.81 8.86
N TYR A 534 26.26 -0.54 8.74
CA TYR A 534 26.35 0.40 9.86
C TYR A 534 25.02 0.53 10.64
N TYR A 535 23.91 0.64 9.93
CA TYR A 535 22.59 0.73 10.56
C TYR A 535 22.10 -0.62 11.12
N LEU A 536 22.53 -1.75 10.56
CA LEU A 536 22.26 -3.06 11.12
C LEU A 536 22.94 -3.25 12.47
N GLU A 537 24.20 -2.83 12.62
CA GLU A 537 24.90 -2.84 13.90
C GLU A 537 24.25 -1.92 14.95
N ALA A 538 23.75 -0.74 14.54
CA ALA A 538 23.01 0.14 15.43
C ALA A 538 21.68 -0.48 15.89
N ALA A 539 20.99 -1.16 14.99
CA ALA A 539 19.75 -1.91 15.30
C ALA A 539 20.00 -3.10 16.23
N GLU A 540 21.12 -3.81 16.08
CA GLU A 540 21.53 -4.89 17.01
C GLU A 540 21.73 -4.36 18.43
N ARG A 541 22.42 -3.24 18.58
CA ARG A 541 22.62 -2.58 19.88
C ARG A 541 21.30 -2.17 20.53
N PHE A 542 20.38 -1.63 19.74
CA PHE A 542 19.04 -1.28 20.22
C PHE A 542 18.25 -2.48 20.72
N ARG A 543 18.24 -3.59 19.96
CA ARG A 543 17.57 -4.83 20.38
C ARG A 543 18.19 -5.46 21.63
N ALA A 544 19.51 -5.37 21.78
CA ALA A 544 20.20 -5.88 22.96
C ALA A 544 19.92 -5.06 24.23
N ALA A 545 19.47 -3.82 24.08
CA ALA A 545 19.15 -2.90 25.17
C ALA A 545 17.66 -2.99 25.61
N GLN A 546 16.80 -3.63 24.82
CA GLN A 546 15.40 -3.93 25.16
C GLN A 546 15.27 -5.31 25.82
#